data_9a720cbbfa155a5987a5dea9036a3c32
#
_entry.id   9a720cbbfa155a5987a5dea9036a3c32
#
_cell.length_a   1.000
_cell.length_b   1.000
_cell.length_c   1.000
_cell.angle_alpha   90.00
_cell.angle_beta   90.00
_cell.angle_gamma   90.00
#
_symmetry.space_group_name_H-M   'P 1'
#
loop_
_entity.id
_entity.type
_entity.pdbx_description
1 polymer ?
#
loop_
_entity_poly.entity_id
_entity_poly.type
_entity_poly.pdbx_seq_one_letter_code
_entity_poly.pdbx_strand_id
1 'polypeptide(L)'
;MCEQFVARAAEPFRLDELWELAERLERFGIAGFGWGAVWIDADGRMGSHRDVRAFRDDPVREAVGRHETASALVHLRRPSKLSTLGPPDTQPFDDPAGRYSFSHNGDLLLHRDWRARYRAQGRIRGRADTEVGARWLEDEWRDGESVPHVLGALHDTFGGQANLAILTAGGAAHHYAGNRENPVFTFRLGRIGIAGTALYSLDRSVFRYAAPGATDRRIVPIRTTASLDQEGRPIAS
;
A
#
# COMPACT_ATOMS: atom_id res chain seq x y z
N MET A 1 7.36 -9.43 -6.75
CA MET A 1 6.23 -8.55 -6.41
C MET A 1 6.51 -7.91 -5.08
N CYS A 2 5.94 -6.72 -4.85
CA CYS A 2 6.09 -5.95 -3.63
C CYS A 2 5.28 -6.56 -2.47
N GLU A 3 5.50 -6.05 -1.26
CA GLU A 3 4.63 -6.26 -0.12
C GLU A 3 4.11 -4.90 0.34
N GLN A 4 2.86 -4.85 0.79
CA GLN A 4 2.26 -3.61 1.25
C GLN A 4 1.17 -3.88 2.28
N PHE A 5 0.96 -2.93 3.17
CA PHE A 5 -0.12 -2.99 4.15
C PHE A 5 -0.60 -1.60 4.55
N VAL A 6 -1.86 -1.51 4.94
CA VAL A 6 -2.44 -0.39 5.67
C VAL A 6 -2.66 -0.81 7.11
N ALA A 7 -2.52 0.13 8.04
CA ALA A 7 -2.71 -0.06 9.47
C ALA A 7 -3.61 1.02 10.05
N ARG A 8 -4.46 0.68 11.02
CA ARG A 8 -5.31 1.63 11.73
C ARG A 8 -5.59 1.18 13.16
N ALA A 9 -5.69 2.15 14.07
CA ALA A 9 -6.05 1.90 15.48
C ALA A 9 -6.87 3.08 16.03
N ALA A 10 -7.65 2.83 17.09
CA ALA A 10 -8.40 3.88 17.79
C ALA A 10 -7.48 4.88 18.49
N GLU A 11 -6.45 4.35 19.15
CA GLU A 11 -5.43 5.14 19.82
C GLU A 11 -4.19 5.27 18.93
N PRO A 12 -3.52 6.43 18.93
CA PRO A 12 -2.28 6.59 18.19
C PRO A 12 -1.25 5.53 18.57
N PHE A 13 -0.48 5.11 17.59
CA PHE A 13 0.66 4.21 17.73
C PHE A 13 1.88 4.82 17.05
N ARG A 14 3.08 4.43 17.46
CA ARG A 14 4.30 4.80 16.77
C ARG A 14 4.48 3.91 15.55
N LEU A 15 4.93 4.48 14.44
CA LEU A 15 5.17 3.70 13.22
C LEU A 15 6.14 2.54 13.44
N ASP A 16 7.10 2.68 14.36
CA ASP A 16 8.05 1.60 14.66
C ASP A 16 7.41 0.36 15.32
N GLU A 17 6.19 0.45 15.83
CA GLU A 17 5.41 -0.73 16.25
C GLU A 17 5.06 -1.66 15.06
N LEU A 18 5.17 -1.16 13.83
CA LEU A 18 4.97 -1.92 12.59
C LEU A 18 6.28 -2.44 11.96
N TRP A 19 7.44 -2.01 12.48
CA TRP A 19 8.72 -2.29 11.81
C TRP A 19 9.12 -3.76 11.84
N GLU A 20 8.75 -4.51 12.87
CA GLU A 20 8.98 -5.96 12.87
C GLU A 20 8.21 -6.65 11.75
N LEU A 21 6.95 -6.25 11.51
CA LEU A 21 6.16 -6.74 10.38
C LEU A 21 6.83 -6.35 9.05
N ALA A 22 7.22 -5.09 8.89
CA ALA A 22 7.86 -4.59 7.67
C ALA A 22 9.18 -5.32 7.38
N GLU A 23 10.06 -5.51 8.37
CA GLU A 23 11.32 -6.24 8.24
C GLU A 23 11.10 -7.70 7.81
N ARG A 24 10.11 -8.37 8.39
CA ARG A 24 9.77 -9.75 8.04
C ARG A 24 9.21 -9.85 6.64
N LEU A 25 8.30 -8.94 6.25
CA LEU A 25 7.76 -8.89 4.90
C LEU A 25 8.85 -8.58 3.87
N GLU A 26 9.77 -7.64 4.15
CA GLU A 26 10.91 -7.36 3.27
C GLU A 26 11.80 -8.58 3.12
N ARG A 27 12.16 -9.20 4.23
CA ARG A 27 13.08 -10.34 4.25
C ARG A 27 12.52 -11.55 3.52
N PHE A 28 11.30 -11.95 3.84
CA PHE A 28 10.68 -13.16 3.28
C PHE A 28 10.05 -12.92 1.91
N GLY A 29 9.58 -11.70 1.61
CA GLY A 29 9.07 -11.28 0.30
C GLY A 29 10.15 -10.90 -0.70
N ILE A 30 11.43 -10.87 -0.28
CA ILE A 30 12.57 -10.43 -1.10
C ILE A 30 12.32 -9.01 -1.65
N ALA A 31 11.84 -8.11 -0.80
CA ALA A 31 11.41 -6.75 -1.17
C ALA A 31 12.44 -5.68 -0.78
N GLY A 32 13.73 -5.94 -1.01
CA GLY A 32 14.85 -5.08 -0.61
C GLY A 32 15.29 -4.04 -1.64
N PHE A 33 14.37 -3.45 -2.43
CA PHE A 33 14.68 -2.53 -3.54
C PHE A 33 13.98 -1.17 -3.41
N GLY A 34 13.78 -0.72 -2.21
CA GLY A 34 13.10 0.51 -1.85
C GLY A 34 11.90 0.30 -0.96
N TRP A 35 11.47 1.37 -0.32
CA TRP A 35 10.29 1.36 0.54
C TRP A 35 9.67 2.75 0.63
N GLY A 36 8.47 2.81 1.18
CA GLY A 36 7.87 4.06 1.59
C GLY A 36 6.78 3.84 2.61
N ALA A 37 6.56 4.87 3.41
CA ALA A 37 5.49 4.95 4.38
C ALA A 37 4.76 6.27 4.26
N VAL A 38 3.46 6.24 4.51
CA VAL A 38 2.60 7.41 4.65
C VAL A 38 1.81 7.28 5.93
N TRP A 39 1.61 8.37 6.64
CA TRP A 39 0.88 8.41 7.90
C TRP A 39 0.08 9.71 8.03
N ILE A 40 -0.90 9.70 8.91
CA ILE A 40 -1.62 10.91 9.29
C ILE A 40 -1.11 11.36 10.66
N ASP A 41 -0.51 12.53 10.73
CA ASP A 41 0.02 13.08 11.98
C ASP A 41 -1.11 13.57 12.93
N ALA A 42 -0.73 13.99 14.12
CA ALA A 42 -1.67 14.48 15.13
C ALA A 42 -2.45 15.73 14.68
N ASP A 43 -1.90 16.50 13.74
CA ASP A 43 -2.55 17.70 13.17
C ASP A 43 -3.47 17.34 11.99
N GLY A 44 -3.63 16.06 11.66
CA GLY A 44 -4.42 15.57 10.54
C GLY A 44 -3.74 15.76 9.18
N ARG A 45 -2.44 16.02 9.15
CA ARG A 45 -1.68 16.17 7.91
C ARG A 45 -1.08 14.83 7.48
N MET A 46 -1.03 14.64 6.17
CA MET A 46 -0.40 13.47 5.59
C MET A 46 1.12 13.68 5.53
N GLY A 47 1.88 12.90 6.33
CA GLY A 47 3.33 12.78 6.23
C GLY A 47 3.71 11.62 5.34
N SER A 48 4.84 11.72 4.63
CA SER A 48 5.33 10.63 3.77
C SER A 48 6.85 10.54 3.77
N HIS A 49 7.35 9.32 3.58
CA HIS A 49 8.77 9.05 3.34
C HIS A 49 8.90 7.96 2.27
N ARG A 50 9.87 8.13 1.35
CA ARG A 50 10.20 7.14 0.32
C ARG A 50 11.70 7.10 0.09
N ASP A 51 12.26 5.91 0.03
CA ASP A 51 13.67 5.69 -0.27
C ASP A 51 13.86 4.51 -1.23
N VAL A 52 14.90 4.58 -2.06
CA VAL A 52 15.28 3.50 -2.98
C VAL A 52 16.10 2.40 -2.32
N ARG A 53 16.62 2.65 -1.12
CA ARG A 53 17.30 1.65 -0.30
C ARG A 53 16.30 0.65 0.26
N ALA A 54 16.78 -0.52 0.62
CA ALA A 54 16.00 -1.47 1.39
C ALA A 54 15.51 -0.83 2.71
N PHE A 55 14.35 -1.23 3.19
CA PHE A 55 13.78 -0.71 4.44
C PHE A 55 14.77 -0.82 5.62
N ARG A 56 15.44 -1.99 5.76
CA ARG A 56 16.42 -2.24 6.83
C ARG A 56 17.70 -1.42 6.69
N ASP A 57 18.04 -0.94 5.50
CA ASP A 57 19.30 -0.25 5.19
C ASP A 57 19.12 1.28 5.16
N ASP A 58 17.90 1.77 5.34
CA ASP A 58 17.63 3.20 5.37
C ASP A 58 17.90 3.78 6.76
N PRO A 59 18.91 4.67 6.93
CA PRO A 59 19.23 5.27 8.22
C PRO A 59 18.13 6.21 8.74
N VAL A 60 17.23 6.70 7.88
CA VAL A 60 16.11 7.56 8.26
C VAL A 60 14.94 6.77 8.84
N ARG A 61 14.91 5.44 8.66
CA ARG A 61 13.85 4.54 9.13
C ARG A 61 13.49 4.76 10.62
N GLU A 62 14.49 4.92 11.48
CA GLU A 62 14.26 5.13 12.91
C GLU A 62 13.61 6.49 13.20
N ALA A 63 13.97 7.54 12.45
CA ALA A 63 13.33 8.83 12.57
C ALA A 63 11.87 8.78 12.12
N VAL A 64 11.60 8.13 10.99
CA VAL A 64 10.25 7.88 10.51
C VAL A 64 9.44 7.06 11.51
N GLY A 65 10.06 6.06 12.13
CA GLY A 65 9.42 5.20 13.14
C GLY A 65 8.90 5.94 14.39
N ARG A 66 9.46 7.08 14.71
CA ARG A 66 9.04 7.88 15.87
C ARG A 66 7.76 8.69 15.68
N HIS A 67 7.25 8.79 14.45
CA HIS A 67 5.97 9.47 14.22
C HIS A 67 4.82 8.70 14.86
N GLU A 68 3.98 9.42 15.58
CA GLU A 68 2.71 8.92 16.11
C GLU A 68 1.59 9.12 15.11
N THR A 69 0.77 8.09 14.92
CA THR A 69 -0.33 8.10 13.95
C THR A 69 -1.42 7.12 14.37
N ALA A 70 -2.65 7.40 13.97
CA ALA A 70 -3.75 6.43 14.05
C ALA A 70 -3.91 5.63 12.75
N SER A 71 -3.24 6.02 11.65
CA SER A 71 -3.41 5.38 10.34
C SER A 71 -2.13 5.48 9.51
N ALA A 72 -1.72 4.38 8.89
CA ALA A 72 -0.53 4.32 8.05
C ALA A 72 -0.71 3.42 6.82
N LEU A 73 0.09 3.68 5.79
CA LEU A 73 0.30 2.83 4.62
C LEU A 73 1.79 2.60 4.44
N VAL A 74 2.22 1.35 4.34
CA VAL A 74 3.62 0.96 4.12
C VAL A 74 3.73 0.13 2.85
N HIS A 75 4.73 0.43 2.03
CA HIS A 75 5.06 -0.30 0.81
C HIS A 75 6.53 -0.74 0.84
N LEU A 76 6.78 -2.02 0.60
CA LEU A 76 8.10 -2.63 0.52
C LEU A 76 8.30 -3.12 -0.92
N ARG A 77 9.33 -2.62 -1.59
CA ARG A 77 9.46 -2.73 -3.02
C ARG A 77 10.25 -3.95 -3.49
N ARG A 78 9.67 -4.67 -4.45
CA ARG A 78 10.35 -5.66 -5.29
C ARG A 78 9.98 -5.41 -6.75
N PRO A 79 10.82 -4.69 -7.52
CA PRO A 79 10.49 -4.34 -8.89
C PRO A 79 10.52 -5.59 -9.79
N SER A 80 9.59 -5.64 -10.75
CA SER A 80 9.60 -6.65 -11.82
C SER A 80 10.67 -6.36 -12.87
N LYS A 81 11.13 -5.11 -12.96
CA LYS A 81 12.16 -4.65 -13.90
C LYS A 81 13.15 -3.74 -13.20
N LEU A 82 14.44 -4.02 -13.33
CA LEU A 82 15.51 -3.19 -12.75
C LEU A 82 15.52 -1.76 -13.31
N SER A 83 14.98 -1.54 -14.50
CA SER A 83 14.87 -0.21 -15.10
C SER A 83 13.88 0.72 -14.37
N THR A 84 13.14 0.20 -13.39
CA THR A 84 12.24 0.99 -12.53
C THR A 84 12.84 1.27 -11.14
N LEU A 85 14.12 0.96 -10.94
CA LEU A 85 14.85 1.31 -9.71
C LEU A 85 15.19 2.80 -9.72
N GLY A 86 14.36 3.62 -9.10
CA GLY A 86 14.58 5.05 -8.97
C GLY A 86 13.51 5.75 -8.16
N PRO A 87 13.79 6.98 -7.65
CA PRO A 87 12.85 7.73 -6.84
C PRO A 87 11.47 7.94 -7.49
N PRO A 88 11.37 8.22 -8.81
CA PRO A 88 10.07 8.43 -9.46
C PRO A 88 9.18 7.19 -9.47
N ASP A 89 9.76 6.00 -9.28
CA ASP A 89 9.05 4.72 -9.30
C ASP A 89 8.85 4.14 -7.89
N THR A 90 9.29 4.84 -6.85
CA THR A 90 9.15 4.38 -5.46
C THR A 90 7.80 4.80 -4.90
N GLN A 91 7.10 3.85 -4.32
CA GLN A 91 5.74 4.01 -3.78
C GLN A 91 5.78 4.28 -2.27
N PRO A 92 4.66 4.79 -1.67
CA PRO A 92 3.38 5.17 -2.28
C PRO A 92 3.43 6.46 -3.13
N PHE A 93 2.38 6.67 -3.97
CA PHE A 93 2.20 7.89 -4.76
C PHE A 93 1.16 8.79 -4.12
N ASP A 94 1.56 10.01 -3.79
CA ASP A 94 0.68 11.01 -3.20
C ASP A 94 -0.16 11.70 -4.29
N ASP A 95 -1.45 11.90 -4.02
CA ASP A 95 -2.32 12.74 -4.83
C ASP A 95 -1.86 14.21 -4.73
N PRO A 96 -1.66 14.92 -5.84
CA PRO A 96 -1.24 16.34 -5.82
C PRO A 96 -2.20 17.26 -5.07
N ALA A 97 -3.49 16.93 -4.99
CA ALA A 97 -4.48 17.64 -4.20
C ALA A 97 -4.49 17.26 -2.72
N GLY A 98 -3.63 16.31 -2.30
CA GLY A 98 -3.51 15.87 -0.92
C GLY A 98 -4.69 15.06 -0.38
N ARG A 99 -5.53 14.50 -1.25
CA ARG A 99 -6.73 13.72 -0.84
C ARG A 99 -6.39 12.34 -0.32
N TYR A 100 -5.34 11.70 -0.87
CA TYR A 100 -4.92 10.33 -0.57
C TYR A 100 -3.47 10.06 -0.95
N SER A 101 -2.97 8.92 -0.47
CA SER A 101 -1.77 8.28 -0.99
C SER A 101 -2.10 6.86 -1.45
N PHE A 102 -1.53 6.45 -2.58
CA PHE A 102 -1.84 5.22 -3.31
C PHE A 102 -0.63 4.31 -3.46
N SER A 103 -0.85 3.01 -3.29
CA SER A 103 0.15 1.97 -3.47
C SER A 103 -0.43 0.78 -4.25
N HIS A 104 0.41 0.14 -5.06
CA HIS A 104 0.06 -1.00 -5.90
C HIS A 104 1.11 -2.10 -5.80
N ASN A 105 0.66 -3.32 -5.64
CA ASN A 105 1.47 -4.53 -5.69
C ASN A 105 0.92 -5.49 -6.74
N GLY A 106 1.68 -5.69 -7.81
CA GLY A 106 1.30 -6.53 -8.94
C GLY A 106 1.65 -5.92 -10.29
N ASP A 107 0.74 -6.01 -11.24
CA ASP A 107 0.85 -5.41 -12.55
C ASP A 107 -0.49 -4.87 -13.07
N LEU A 108 -0.44 -3.72 -13.72
CA LEU A 108 -1.55 -3.09 -14.45
C LEU A 108 -1.32 -3.32 -15.96
N LEU A 109 -1.95 -4.33 -16.53
CA LEU A 109 -1.64 -4.82 -17.89
C LEU A 109 -1.90 -3.79 -18.98
N LEU A 110 -3.07 -3.12 -18.92
CA LEU A 110 -3.52 -2.20 -19.98
C LEU A 110 -3.04 -0.75 -19.76
N HIS A 111 -1.87 -0.56 -19.16
CA HIS A 111 -1.36 0.78 -18.81
C HIS A 111 -0.74 1.55 -19.98
N ARG A 112 -0.44 0.92 -21.13
CA ARG A 112 0.41 1.52 -22.19
C ARG A 112 -0.18 2.77 -22.84
N ASP A 113 -1.45 2.74 -23.21
CA ASP A 113 -2.13 3.86 -23.87
C ASP A 113 -2.33 5.02 -22.90
N TRP A 114 -2.72 4.71 -21.66
CA TRP A 114 -2.80 5.68 -20.57
C TRP A 114 -1.45 6.33 -20.28
N ARG A 115 -0.37 5.55 -20.28
CA ARG A 115 0.99 6.07 -20.14
C ARG A 115 1.35 7.04 -21.25
N ALA A 116 1.05 6.72 -22.51
CA ALA A 116 1.31 7.60 -23.65
C ALA A 116 0.55 8.94 -23.49
N ARG A 117 -0.73 8.88 -23.11
CA ARG A 117 -1.58 10.05 -22.83
C ARG A 117 -0.98 10.91 -21.71
N TYR A 118 -0.68 10.32 -20.56
CA TYR A 118 -0.15 11.08 -19.40
C TYR A 118 1.26 11.61 -19.64
N ARG A 119 2.07 10.90 -20.42
CA ARG A 119 3.39 11.39 -20.85
C ARG A 119 3.28 12.61 -21.75
N ALA A 120 2.36 12.62 -22.71
CA ALA A 120 2.10 13.76 -23.56
C ALA A 120 1.65 15.01 -22.74
N GLN A 121 1.03 14.81 -21.60
CA GLN A 121 0.63 15.85 -20.65
C GLN A 121 1.75 16.24 -19.66
N GLY A 122 2.94 15.63 -19.72
CA GLY A 122 4.04 15.88 -18.79
C GLY A 122 3.82 15.33 -17.37
N ARG A 123 2.83 14.44 -17.17
CA ARG A 123 2.42 13.91 -15.86
C ARG A 123 3.13 12.61 -15.44
N ILE A 124 3.94 12.00 -16.31
CA ILE A 124 4.70 10.77 -16.05
C ILE A 124 6.17 11.10 -15.88
N ARG A 125 6.75 10.69 -14.75
CA ARG A 125 8.17 10.88 -14.41
C ARG A 125 8.95 9.57 -14.41
N GLY A 126 8.29 8.47 -14.00
CA GLY A 126 8.87 7.15 -13.87
C GLY A 126 8.49 6.20 -14.99
N ARG A 127 8.74 4.92 -14.72
CA ARG A 127 8.48 3.81 -15.63
C ARG A 127 7.51 2.76 -15.05
N ALA A 128 7.21 2.83 -13.74
CA ALA A 128 6.28 1.92 -13.10
C ALA A 128 4.84 2.13 -13.60
N ASP A 129 4.12 1.05 -13.81
CA ASP A 129 2.69 1.07 -14.16
C ASP A 129 1.84 1.67 -13.05
N THR A 130 2.28 1.57 -11.81
CA THR A 130 1.65 2.18 -10.64
C THR A 130 1.48 3.70 -10.80
N GLU A 131 2.47 4.41 -11.37
CA GLU A 131 2.35 5.85 -11.60
C GLU A 131 1.19 6.15 -12.56
N VAL A 132 0.96 5.28 -13.55
CA VAL A 132 -0.18 5.41 -14.47
C VAL A 132 -1.50 5.22 -13.72
N GLY A 133 -1.58 4.23 -12.84
CA GLY A 133 -2.74 4.03 -11.98
C GLY A 133 -3.00 5.22 -11.05
N ALA A 134 -1.94 5.83 -10.48
CA ALA A 134 -2.06 7.03 -9.67
C ALA A 134 -2.63 8.22 -10.48
N ARG A 135 -2.14 8.45 -11.70
CA ARG A 135 -2.68 9.51 -12.60
C ARG A 135 -4.14 9.25 -12.99
N TRP A 136 -4.50 7.99 -13.19
CA TRP A 136 -5.88 7.60 -13.47
C TRP A 136 -6.80 7.91 -12.27
N LEU A 137 -6.37 7.60 -11.06
CA LEU A 137 -7.13 7.93 -9.85
C LEU A 137 -7.33 9.46 -9.69
N GLU A 138 -6.32 10.27 -10.01
CA GLU A 138 -6.45 11.73 -9.99
C GLU A 138 -7.54 12.25 -10.93
N ASP A 139 -7.69 11.63 -12.12
CA ASP A 139 -8.64 12.05 -13.15
C ASP A 139 -10.04 11.48 -12.90
N GLU A 140 -10.16 10.22 -12.47
CA GLU A 140 -11.42 9.48 -12.48
C GLU A 140 -12.09 9.38 -11.11
N TRP A 141 -11.34 9.54 -10.00
CA TRP A 141 -11.95 9.52 -8.68
C TRP A 141 -12.67 10.82 -8.37
N ARG A 142 -14.00 10.77 -8.45
CA ARG A 142 -14.88 11.92 -8.25
C ARG A 142 -15.29 12.06 -6.79
N ASP A 143 -15.65 13.27 -6.41
CA ASP A 143 -16.19 13.56 -5.08
C ASP A 143 -17.46 12.74 -4.80
N GLY A 144 -17.49 12.12 -3.63
CA GLY A 144 -18.60 11.26 -3.20
C GLY A 144 -18.49 9.78 -3.63
N GLU A 145 -17.57 9.42 -4.49
CA GLU A 145 -17.32 8.01 -4.81
C GLU A 145 -16.55 7.31 -3.68
N SER A 146 -16.99 6.09 -3.33
CA SER A 146 -16.33 5.31 -2.30
C SER A 146 -15.00 4.72 -2.78
N VAL A 147 -14.02 4.63 -1.87
CA VAL A 147 -12.71 4.01 -2.19
C VAL A 147 -12.84 2.57 -2.72
N PRO A 148 -13.69 1.69 -2.16
CA PRO A 148 -13.90 0.36 -2.73
C PRO A 148 -14.35 0.39 -4.19
N HIS A 149 -15.25 1.31 -4.55
CA HIS A 149 -15.74 1.45 -5.91
C HIS A 149 -14.62 1.86 -6.87
N VAL A 150 -13.88 2.93 -6.54
CA VAL A 150 -12.83 3.45 -7.44
C VAL A 150 -11.66 2.47 -7.59
N LEU A 151 -11.29 1.72 -6.54
CA LEU A 151 -10.27 0.67 -6.64
C LEU A 151 -10.73 -0.50 -7.54
N GLY A 152 -11.99 -0.88 -7.45
CA GLY A 152 -12.59 -1.86 -8.37
C GLY A 152 -12.57 -1.38 -9.81
N ALA A 153 -12.97 -0.13 -10.07
CA ALA A 153 -12.97 0.49 -11.39
C ALA A 153 -11.55 0.60 -11.98
N LEU A 154 -10.54 0.94 -11.15
CA LEU A 154 -9.14 0.94 -11.57
C LEU A 154 -8.71 -0.45 -12.03
N HIS A 155 -9.00 -1.48 -11.22
CA HIS A 155 -8.66 -2.85 -11.60
C HIS A 155 -9.39 -3.31 -12.86
N ASP A 156 -10.66 -2.94 -13.04
CA ASP A 156 -11.43 -3.25 -14.25
C ASP A 156 -10.87 -2.55 -15.50
N THR A 157 -10.38 -1.31 -15.34
CA THR A 157 -9.78 -0.53 -16.43
C THR A 157 -8.45 -1.11 -16.89
N PHE A 158 -7.61 -1.50 -15.96
CA PHE A 158 -6.23 -1.93 -16.31
C PHE A 158 -6.06 -3.45 -16.38
N GLY A 159 -6.88 -4.19 -15.67
CA GLY A 159 -6.71 -5.64 -15.54
C GLY A 159 -5.40 -6.00 -14.82
N GLY A 160 -5.06 -7.28 -14.84
CA GLY A 160 -3.82 -7.79 -14.26
C GLY A 160 -3.98 -8.42 -12.90
N GLN A 161 -2.88 -8.55 -12.18
CA GLN A 161 -2.80 -9.07 -10.82
C GLN A 161 -2.49 -7.88 -9.88
N ALA A 162 -3.53 -7.18 -9.43
CA ALA A 162 -3.36 -5.89 -8.79
C ALA A 162 -3.94 -5.82 -7.37
N ASN A 163 -3.09 -5.90 -6.35
CA ASN A 163 -3.45 -5.47 -5.01
C ASN A 163 -3.24 -3.96 -4.88
N LEU A 164 -4.26 -3.23 -4.44
CA LEU A 164 -4.26 -1.77 -4.40
C LEU A 164 -4.50 -1.29 -2.97
N ALA A 165 -3.75 -0.31 -2.52
CA ALA A 165 -3.93 0.24 -1.19
C ALA A 165 -4.04 1.76 -1.24
N ILE A 166 -4.93 2.32 -0.42
CA ILE A 166 -5.14 3.77 -0.26
C ILE A 166 -5.19 4.11 1.22
N LEU A 167 -4.45 5.16 1.59
CA LEU A 167 -4.65 5.93 2.81
C LEU A 167 -5.19 7.30 2.42
N THR A 168 -6.38 7.66 2.89
CA THR A 168 -6.97 8.98 2.64
C THR A 168 -6.45 10.02 3.63
N ALA A 169 -6.55 11.31 3.29
CA ALA A 169 -6.21 12.41 4.20
C ALA A 169 -7.05 12.39 5.49
N GLY A 170 -8.27 11.84 5.45
CA GLY A 170 -9.10 11.62 6.65
C GLY A 170 -8.73 10.37 7.45
N GLY A 171 -7.60 9.71 7.13
CA GLY A 171 -7.11 8.53 7.84
C GLY A 171 -7.88 7.23 7.55
N ALA A 172 -8.76 7.20 6.56
CA ALA A 172 -9.39 5.96 6.15
C ALA A 172 -8.38 5.07 5.40
N ALA A 173 -8.29 3.81 5.82
CA ALA A 173 -7.31 2.84 5.34
C ALA A 173 -8.00 1.70 4.59
N HIS A 174 -7.61 1.49 3.32
CA HIS A 174 -8.25 0.55 2.42
C HIS A 174 -7.24 -0.31 1.68
N HIS A 175 -7.56 -1.59 1.51
CA HIS A 175 -6.73 -2.52 0.74
C HIS A 175 -7.60 -3.44 -0.13
N TYR A 176 -7.51 -3.29 -1.43
CA TYR A 176 -8.21 -4.10 -2.43
C TYR A 176 -7.40 -5.36 -2.77
N ALA A 177 -8.08 -6.50 -2.84
CA ALA A 177 -7.51 -7.80 -3.17
C ALA A 177 -7.77 -8.15 -4.64
N GLY A 178 -6.82 -7.86 -5.52
CA GLY A 178 -6.92 -8.17 -6.96
C GLY A 178 -5.89 -9.20 -7.45
N ASN A 179 -5.07 -9.75 -6.55
CA ASN A 179 -4.04 -10.73 -6.91
C ASN A 179 -4.24 -12.05 -6.12
N ARG A 180 -4.55 -13.13 -6.84
CA ARG A 180 -4.77 -14.45 -6.23
C ARG A 180 -3.49 -15.12 -5.71
N GLU A 181 -2.35 -14.79 -6.29
CA GLU A 181 -1.06 -15.40 -5.95
C GLU A 181 -0.43 -14.73 -4.72
N ASN A 182 -0.76 -13.45 -4.48
CA ASN A 182 -0.38 -12.73 -3.26
C ASN A 182 -1.63 -12.23 -2.53
N PRO A 183 -2.28 -13.10 -1.73
CA PRO A 183 -3.55 -12.77 -1.10
C PRO A 183 -3.42 -11.64 -0.08
N VAL A 184 -4.47 -10.85 0.05
CA VAL A 184 -4.62 -9.85 1.10
C VAL A 184 -5.23 -10.50 2.33
N PHE A 185 -4.69 -10.19 3.50
CA PHE A 185 -5.19 -10.61 4.80
C PHE A 185 -5.61 -9.40 5.61
N THR A 186 -6.65 -9.55 6.42
CA THR A 186 -6.88 -8.70 7.59
C THR A 186 -6.46 -9.44 8.84
N PHE A 187 -5.85 -8.74 9.79
CA PHE A 187 -5.42 -9.30 11.07
C PHE A 187 -5.14 -8.18 12.08
N ARG A 188 -4.85 -8.54 13.32
CA ARG A 188 -4.45 -7.59 14.35
C ARG A 188 -3.04 -7.90 14.86
N LEU A 189 -2.29 -6.84 15.17
CA LEU A 189 -1.08 -6.87 15.99
C LEU A 189 -1.36 -6.03 17.23
N GLY A 190 -1.65 -6.70 18.37
CA GLY A 190 -2.14 -6.03 19.55
C GLY A 190 -3.39 -5.19 19.26
N ARG A 191 -3.31 -3.86 19.50
CA ARG A 191 -4.41 -2.92 19.24
C ARG A 191 -4.55 -2.48 17.78
N ILE A 192 -3.52 -2.71 16.95
CA ILE A 192 -3.47 -2.22 15.57
C ILE A 192 -4.14 -3.22 14.64
N GLY A 193 -5.13 -2.77 13.88
CA GLY A 193 -5.72 -3.53 12.77
C GLY A 193 -4.91 -3.32 11.51
N ILE A 194 -4.71 -4.38 10.72
CA ILE A 194 -3.90 -4.36 9.51
C ILE A 194 -4.66 -5.03 8.38
N ALA A 195 -4.57 -4.45 7.18
CA ALA A 195 -4.95 -5.11 5.94
C ALA A 195 -3.75 -5.04 4.99
N GLY A 196 -3.24 -6.20 4.56
CA GLY A 196 -2.01 -6.21 3.77
C GLY A 196 -1.74 -7.53 3.07
N THR A 197 -0.82 -7.49 2.11
CA THR A 197 -0.24 -8.68 1.51
C THR A 197 0.68 -9.37 2.51
N ALA A 198 0.76 -10.67 2.44
CA ALA A 198 1.62 -11.43 3.31
C ALA A 198 2.29 -12.56 2.53
N LEU A 199 3.32 -12.18 1.82
CA LEU A 199 4.23 -13.01 1.08
C LEU A 199 3.61 -13.66 -0.17
N TYR A 200 4.25 -13.43 -1.29
CA TYR A 200 4.00 -14.12 -2.54
C TYR A 200 4.39 -15.60 -2.39
N SER A 201 3.43 -16.38 -1.93
CA SER A 201 3.63 -17.82 -1.72
C SER A 201 2.30 -18.57 -1.81
N LEU A 202 2.33 -19.71 -2.45
CA LEU A 202 1.23 -20.68 -2.41
C LEU A 202 1.12 -21.32 -1.02
N ASP A 203 2.21 -21.34 -0.26
CA ASP A 203 2.21 -21.82 1.13
C ASP A 203 1.78 -20.69 2.08
N ARG A 204 0.50 -20.65 2.37
CA ARG A 204 -0.09 -19.68 3.29
C ARG A 204 0.35 -19.84 4.74
N SER A 205 1.03 -20.93 5.09
CA SER A 205 1.61 -21.13 6.43
C SER A 205 2.74 -20.14 6.69
N VAL A 206 3.41 -19.64 5.64
CA VAL A 206 4.46 -18.62 5.69
C VAL A 206 3.98 -17.34 6.38
N PHE A 207 2.67 -17.04 6.35
CA PHE A 207 2.09 -15.92 7.08
C PHE A 207 2.48 -15.89 8.57
N ARG A 208 2.59 -17.07 9.22
CA ARG A 208 2.97 -17.17 10.64
C ARG A 208 4.38 -16.62 10.91
N TYR A 209 5.24 -16.69 9.91
CA TYR A 209 6.60 -16.15 9.99
C TYR A 209 6.64 -14.65 9.70
N ALA A 210 5.77 -14.17 8.82
CA ALA A 210 5.68 -12.75 8.49
C ALA A 210 5.06 -11.93 9.64
N ALA A 211 4.02 -12.47 10.27
CA ALA A 211 3.27 -11.78 11.33
C ALA A 211 3.08 -12.68 12.56
N PRO A 212 4.16 -13.01 13.31
CA PRO A 212 4.04 -13.73 14.57
C PRO A 212 3.22 -12.90 15.56
N GLY A 213 2.34 -13.54 16.31
CA GLY A 213 1.44 -12.84 17.23
C GLY A 213 0.21 -12.21 16.60
N ALA A 214 0.02 -12.34 15.27
CA ALA A 214 -1.20 -11.89 14.61
C ALA A 214 -2.42 -12.69 15.06
N THR A 215 -3.47 -11.96 15.46
CA THR A 215 -4.80 -12.50 15.80
C THR A 215 -5.84 -12.12 14.75
N ASP A 216 -7.03 -12.71 14.82
CA ASP A 216 -8.19 -12.38 13.97
C ASP A 216 -7.92 -12.43 12.46
N ARG A 217 -7.00 -13.29 12.05
CA ARG A 217 -6.58 -13.40 10.66
C ARG A 217 -7.71 -13.90 9.76
N ARG A 218 -8.00 -13.13 8.71
CA ARG A 218 -8.95 -13.49 7.63
C ARG A 218 -8.35 -13.18 6.27
N ILE A 219 -8.70 -13.98 5.27
CA ILE A 219 -8.35 -13.70 3.86
C ILE A 219 -9.43 -12.81 3.28
N VAL A 220 -9.03 -11.74 2.63
CA VAL A 220 -9.92 -10.85 1.88
C VAL A 220 -10.32 -11.54 0.58
N PRO A 221 -11.62 -11.66 0.27
CA PRO A 221 -12.06 -12.24 -0.98
C PRO A 221 -11.50 -11.47 -2.18
N ILE A 222 -11.20 -12.19 -3.26
CA ILE A 222 -10.72 -11.57 -4.50
C ILE A 222 -11.77 -10.60 -5.05
N ARG A 223 -11.30 -9.46 -5.56
CA ARG A 223 -12.10 -8.35 -6.11
C ARG A 223 -12.96 -7.64 -5.06
N THR A 224 -12.55 -7.72 -3.78
CA THR A 224 -13.16 -6.94 -2.71
C THR A 224 -12.13 -6.08 -2.00
N THR A 225 -12.59 -5.07 -1.26
CA THR A 225 -11.75 -4.15 -0.49
C THR A 225 -11.93 -4.42 1.01
N ALA A 226 -10.84 -4.64 1.71
CA ALA A 226 -10.82 -4.53 3.15
C ALA A 226 -10.67 -3.05 3.53
N SER A 227 -11.67 -2.51 4.20
CA SER A 227 -11.63 -1.19 4.82
C SER A 227 -11.49 -1.36 6.33
N LEU A 228 -10.65 -0.55 6.98
CA LEU A 228 -10.48 -0.59 8.43
C LEU A 228 -11.28 0.57 9.06
N ASP A 229 -12.14 0.24 10.04
CA ASP A 229 -12.84 1.25 10.85
C ASP A 229 -11.87 2.00 11.79
N GLN A 230 -12.37 2.94 12.57
CA GLN A 230 -11.56 3.72 13.50
C GLN A 230 -10.86 2.86 14.56
N GLU A 231 -11.41 1.71 14.93
CA GLU A 231 -10.80 0.75 15.85
C GLU A 231 -9.88 -0.26 15.15
N GLY A 232 -9.64 -0.10 13.84
CA GLY A 232 -8.83 -1.01 13.04
C GLY A 232 -9.51 -2.35 12.74
N ARG A 233 -10.86 -2.45 12.89
CA ARG A 233 -11.59 -3.66 12.54
C ARG A 233 -11.95 -3.64 11.06
N PRO A 234 -11.87 -4.78 10.37
CA PRO A 234 -12.29 -4.85 8.97
C PRO A 234 -13.80 -4.63 8.85
N ILE A 235 -14.20 -3.67 8.02
CA ILE A 235 -15.58 -3.43 7.60
C ILE A 235 -15.81 -4.26 6.33
N ALA A 236 -16.89 -5.05 6.30
CA ALA A 236 -17.32 -5.73 5.08
C ALA A 236 -17.81 -4.67 4.07
N SER A 237 -17.22 -4.65 2.89
CA SER A 237 -17.64 -3.86 1.73
C SER A 237 -18.20 -4.77 0.65
#